data_530bd1cff41db8ea254e545190e7f679
#
_entry.id   530bd1cff41db8ea254e545190e7f679
#
_cell.length_a   1.000
_cell.length_b   1.000
_cell.length_c   1.000
_cell.angle_alpha   90.00
_cell.angle_beta   90.00
_cell.angle_gamma   90.00
#
_symmetry.space_group_name_H-M   'P 1'
#
loop_
_entity.id
_entity.type
_entity.pdbx_description
1 polymer ?
#
loop_
_entity_poly.entity_id
_entity_poly.type
_entity_poly.pdbx_seq_one_letter_code
_entity_poly.pdbx_strand_id
1 'polypeptide(L)'
;MMTSPAPPQGFEPHFRRSPLTEPWEPIYSQRTNDRVIIGLYARDTHTNSRGMVHGGLIAALADNAMGLSCVQVLTAAGRKPEGGLVTVSMAIDFIGAAKLGQWVAFDTQYVKTGRTLCFAQAFVTADGDVIARADAKFRVT
;
A
#
# COMPACT_ATOMS: atom_id res chain seq x y z
N MET A 1 9.92 -8.00 26.99
CA MET A 1 8.96 -7.71 25.92
C MET A 1 9.60 -6.80 24.89
N MET A 2 9.62 -7.22 23.66
CA MET A 2 10.22 -6.42 22.60
C MET A 2 9.22 -5.40 22.08
N THR A 3 9.61 -4.13 22.09
CA THR A 3 8.83 -3.08 21.48
C THR A 3 9.03 -3.10 19.96
N SER A 4 8.00 -2.82 19.21
CA SER A 4 8.13 -2.67 17.75
C SER A 4 9.08 -1.53 17.43
N PRO A 5 9.94 -1.67 16.41
CA PRO A 5 10.81 -0.55 16.01
C PRO A 5 9.96 0.64 15.57
N ALA A 6 10.50 1.83 15.77
CA ALA A 6 9.87 3.04 15.25
C ALA A 6 9.90 3.01 13.72
N PRO A 7 8.85 3.53 13.06
CA PRO A 7 8.86 3.58 11.59
C PRO A 7 9.93 4.55 11.08
N PRO A 8 10.33 4.44 9.81
CA PRO A 8 11.23 5.41 9.21
C PRO A 8 10.70 6.84 9.34
N GLN A 9 11.62 7.80 9.31
CA GLN A 9 11.24 9.21 9.40
C GLN A 9 10.24 9.58 8.32
N GLY A 10 9.21 10.33 8.71
CA GLY A 10 8.15 10.77 7.82
C GLY A 10 6.93 9.85 7.81
N PHE A 11 7.04 8.67 8.42
CA PHE A 11 5.91 7.74 8.53
C PHE A 11 5.20 7.93 9.86
N GLU A 12 3.88 7.87 9.82
CA GLU A 12 2.99 7.98 10.97
C GLU A 12 2.04 6.79 10.97
N PRO A 13 1.36 6.50 12.09
CA PRO A 13 0.30 5.48 12.06
C PRO A 13 -0.66 5.74 10.91
N HIS A 14 -1.01 4.68 10.18
CA HIS A 14 -1.83 4.81 8.99
C HIS A 14 -3.20 5.38 9.36
N PHE A 15 -3.64 6.37 8.59
CA PHE A 15 -4.85 7.15 8.89
C PHE A 15 -6.15 6.41 8.58
N ARG A 16 -6.10 5.31 7.82
CA ARG A 16 -7.30 4.58 7.41
C ARG A 16 -7.26 3.14 7.89
N ARG A 17 -8.23 2.79 8.69
CA ARG A 17 -8.36 1.45 9.26
C ARG A 17 -9.54 0.72 8.64
N SER A 18 -9.44 -0.60 8.58
CA SER A 18 -10.54 -1.46 8.19
C SER A 18 -10.50 -2.77 8.98
N PRO A 19 -11.62 -3.49 9.07
CA PRO A 19 -11.60 -4.82 9.70
C PRO A 19 -10.60 -5.78 9.05
N LEU A 20 -10.41 -5.67 7.73
CA LEU A 20 -9.45 -6.51 7.01
C LEU A 20 -8.01 -6.28 7.47
N THR A 21 -7.62 -5.02 7.63
CA THR A 21 -6.23 -4.67 7.93
C THR A 21 -5.93 -4.58 9.41
N GLU A 22 -6.95 -4.51 10.25
CA GLU A 22 -6.77 -4.37 11.70
C GLU A 22 -5.82 -5.42 12.31
N PRO A 23 -5.93 -6.72 11.99
CA PRO A 23 -5.02 -7.72 12.54
C PRO A 23 -3.55 -7.54 12.12
N TRP A 24 -3.30 -6.75 11.09
CA TRP A 24 -1.95 -6.53 10.55
C TRP A 24 -1.26 -5.31 11.15
N GLU A 25 -1.98 -4.51 11.94
CA GLU A 25 -1.39 -3.32 12.54
C GLU A 25 -0.33 -3.67 13.58
N PRO A 26 0.70 -2.83 13.75
CA PRO A 26 0.78 -1.45 13.28
C PRO A 26 1.15 -1.35 11.80
N ILE A 27 0.40 -0.52 11.10
CA ILE A 27 0.65 -0.13 9.72
C ILE A 27 0.92 1.37 9.73
N TYR A 28 1.85 1.81 8.92
CA TYR A 28 2.27 3.20 8.86
C TYR A 28 2.07 3.74 7.46
N SER A 29 1.99 5.06 7.33
CA SER A 29 1.92 5.70 6.03
C SER A 29 2.63 7.04 6.03
N GLN A 30 3.08 7.44 4.85
CA GLN A 30 3.58 8.76 4.57
C GLN A 30 2.72 9.34 3.45
N ARG A 31 2.10 10.48 3.70
CA ARG A 31 1.19 11.10 2.76
C ARG A 31 1.80 12.37 2.19
N THR A 32 1.83 12.44 0.85
CA THR A 32 2.29 13.62 0.12
C THR A 32 1.14 14.11 -0.77
N ASN A 33 1.37 15.15 -1.58
CA ASN A 33 0.34 15.67 -2.49
C ASN A 33 0.04 14.71 -3.64
N ASP A 34 0.95 13.81 -3.97
CA ASP A 34 0.83 12.96 -5.14
C ASP A 34 0.72 11.48 -4.83
N ARG A 35 0.83 11.06 -3.57
CA ARG A 35 0.72 9.65 -3.22
C ARG A 35 0.60 9.40 -1.72
N VAL A 36 0.26 8.16 -1.40
CA VAL A 36 0.30 7.61 -0.05
C VAL A 36 1.20 6.39 -0.08
N ILE A 37 2.30 6.42 0.67
CA ILE A 37 3.19 5.28 0.83
C ILE A 37 2.75 4.53 2.09
N ILE A 38 2.48 3.24 1.98
CA ILE A 38 2.15 2.41 3.14
C ILE A 38 3.37 1.57 3.49
N GLY A 39 3.61 1.37 4.77
CA GLY A 39 4.71 0.54 5.21
C GLY A 39 4.42 -0.19 6.52
N LEU A 40 5.11 -1.31 6.71
CA LEU A 40 5.06 -2.05 7.96
C LEU A 40 6.35 -2.84 8.14
N TYR A 41 6.66 -3.18 9.40
CA TYR A 41 7.69 -4.17 9.68
C TYR A 41 7.04 -5.56 9.68
N ALA A 42 7.61 -6.48 8.94
CA ALA A 42 7.06 -7.82 8.80
C ALA A 42 7.11 -8.57 10.14
N ARG A 43 5.95 -9.09 10.55
CA ARG A 43 5.75 -9.87 11.78
C ARG A 43 5.09 -11.20 11.43
N ASP A 44 5.00 -12.10 12.40
CA ASP A 44 4.38 -13.42 12.20
C ASP A 44 3.00 -13.36 11.59
N THR A 45 2.16 -12.41 12.05
CA THR A 45 0.78 -12.26 11.55
C THR A 45 0.71 -11.91 10.05
N HIS A 46 1.83 -11.48 9.46
CA HIS A 46 1.92 -11.12 8.04
C HIS A 46 2.43 -12.26 7.17
N THR A 47 2.86 -13.37 7.77
CA THR A 47 3.63 -14.38 7.05
C THR A 47 2.82 -15.63 6.72
N ASN A 48 3.29 -16.33 5.71
CA ASN A 48 2.80 -17.66 5.37
C ASN A 48 3.52 -18.73 6.21
N SER A 49 3.21 -20.01 5.96
CA SER A 49 3.79 -21.12 6.71
C SER A 49 5.31 -21.25 6.57
N ARG A 50 5.92 -20.55 5.61
CA ARG A 50 7.36 -20.55 5.38
C ARG A 50 8.08 -19.34 5.96
N GLY A 51 7.37 -18.51 6.73
CA GLY A 51 7.96 -17.33 7.37
C GLY A 51 8.20 -16.15 6.43
N MET A 52 7.58 -16.15 5.26
CA MET A 52 7.67 -15.04 4.31
C MET A 52 6.36 -14.28 4.29
N VAL A 53 6.41 -12.98 4.04
CA VAL A 53 5.20 -12.16 3.96
C VAL A 53 4.28 -12.73 2.87
N HIS A 54 3.03 -12.95 3.24
CA HIS A 54 2.04 -13.59 2.38
C HIS A 54 1.74 -12.73 1.17
N GLY A 55 1.71 -13.35 -0.03
CA GLY A 55 1.40 -12.63 -1.25
C GLY A 55 0.04 -11.95 -1.25
N GLY A 56 -0.95 -12.56 -0.59
CA GLY A 56 -2.28 -11.97 -0.45
C GLY A 56 -2.27 -10.67 0.37
N LEU A 57 -1.46 -10.62 1.43
CA LEU A 57 -1.28 -9.38 2.19
C LEU A 57 -0.60 -8.31 1.32
N ILE A 58 0.43 -8.70 0.59
CA ILE A 58 1.13 -7.77 -0.30
C ILE A 58 0.14 -7.21 -1.33
N ALA A 59 -0.69 -8.05 -1.93
CA ALA A 59 -1.69 -7.61 -2.90
C ALA A 59 -2.71 -6.65 -2.27
N ALA A 60 -3.19 -6.96 -1.06
CA ALA A 60 -4.18 -6.13 -0.38
C ALA A 60 -3.64 -4.74 -0.05
N LEU A 61 -2.41 -4.65 0.47
CA LEU A 61 -1.84 -3.36 0.81
C LEU A 61 -1.35 -2.58 -0.40
N ALA A 62 -0.93 -3.27 -1.47
CA ALA A 62 -0.65 -2.61 -2.74
C ALA A 62 -1.92 -1.99 -3.33
N ASP A 63 -3.04 -2.70 -3.27
CA ASP A 63 -4.34 -2.17 -3.68
C ASP A 63 -4.68 -0.91 -2.88
N ASN A 64 -4.55 -0.98 -1.56
CA ASN A 64 -4.83 0.17 -0.69
C ASN A 64 -3.93 1.36 -1.01
N ALA A 65 -2.63 1.14 -1.16
CA ALA A 65 -1.67 2.21 -1.44
C ALA A 65 -1.99 2.89 -2.78
N MET A 66 -2.27 2.10 -3.81
CA MET A 66 -2.60 2.64 -5.13
C MET A 66 -3.93 3.40 -5.13
N GLY A 67 -4.95 2.84 -4.48
CA GLY A 67 -6.26 3.51 -4.38
C GLY A 67 -6.19 4.82 -3.61
N LEU A 68 -5.51 4.82 -2.47
CA LEU A 68 -5.35 6.03 -1.66
C LEU A 68 -4.49 7.07 -2.38
N SER A 69 -3.50 6.63 -3.17
CA SER A 69 -2.69 7.54 -3.98
C SER A 69 -3.54 8.21 -5.05
N CYS A 70 -4.43 7.47 -5.70
CA CYS A 70 -5.37 8.04 -6.67
C CYS A 70 -6.29 9.08 -6.00
N VAL A 71 -6.81 8.77 -4.81
CA VAL A 71 -7.63 9.73 -4.05
C VAL A 71 -6.83 11.00 -3.73
N GLN A 72 -5.56 10.83 -3.36
CA GLN A 72 -4.69 11.97 -3.04
C GLN A 72 -4.50 12.90 -4.24
N VAL A 73 -4.24 12.32 -5.41
CA VAL A 73 -4.07 13.10 -6.65
C VAL A 73 -5.37 13.78 -7.05
N LEU A 74 -6.50 13.09 -6.98
CA LEU A 74 -7.81 13.67 -7.28
C LEU A 74 -8.14 14.82 -6.33
N THR A 75 -7.89 14.64 -5.05
CA THR A 75 -8.15 15.66 -4.03
C THR A 75 -7.30 16.90 -4.27
N ALA A 76 -6.00 16.71 -4.57
CA ALA A 76 -5.10 17.82 -4.87
C ALA A 76 -5.52 18.58 -6.13
N ALA A 77 -6.21 17.93 -7.06
CA ALA A 77 -6.75 18.55 -8.27
C ALA A 77 -8.15 19.15 -8.06
N GLY A 78 -8.66 19.19 -6.82
CA GLY A 78 -9.99 19.71 -6.52
C GLY A 78 -11.12 18.75 -6.92
N ARG A 79 -10.83 17.47 -7.08
CA ARG A 79 -11.77 16.45 -7.54
C ARG A 79 -11.93 15.32 -6.53
N LYS A 80 -12.06 15.63 -5.26
CA LYS A 80 -12.22 14.60 -4.23
C LYS A 80 -13.40 13.68 -4.56
N PRO A 81 -13.19 12.35 -4.68
CA PRO A 81 -14.29 11.43 -4.96
C PRO A 81 -15.17 11.26 -3.71
N GLU A 82 -16.45 11.63 -3.83
CA GLU A 82 -17.38 11.57 -2.70
C GLU A 82 -17.69 10.12 -2.30
N GLY A 83 -17.84 9.24 -3.27
CA GLY A 83 -18.10 7.82 -3.03
C GLY A 83 -16.83 6.98 -2.91
N GLY A 84 -15.66 7.60 -2.99
CA GLY A 84 -14.40 6.89 -3.00
C GLY A 84 -14.09 6.24 -4.33
N LEU A 85 -13.22 5.24 -4.31
CA LEU A 85 -12.81 4.50 -5.50
C LEU A 85 -13.12 3.02 -5.32
N VAL A 86 -13.43 2.37 -6.43
CA VAL A 86 -13.63 0.92 -6.46
C VAL A 86 -12.58 0.30 -7.39
N THR A 87 -11.88 -0.72 -6.90
CA THR A 87 -10.90 -1.43 -7.71
C THR A 87 -11.59 -2.19 -8.83
N VAL A 88 -11.23 -1.88 -10.08
CA VAL A 88 -11.77 -2.57 -11.25
C VAL A 88 -10.92 -3.76 -11.62
N SER A 89 -9.60 -3.59 -11.61
CA SER A 89 -8.67 -4.67 -11.92
C SER A 89 -7.33 -4.37 -11.29
N MET A 90 -6.58 -5.42 -11.01
CA MET A 90 -5.23 -5.32 -10.49
C MET A 90 -4.42 -6.48 -11.02
N ALA A 91 -3.19 -6.19 -11.41
CA ALA A 91 -2.20 -7.20 -11.74
C ALA A 91 -1.00 -7.01 -10.82
N ILE A 92 -0.42 -8.12 -10.37
CA ILE A 92 0.75 -8.05 -9.52
C ILE A 92 1.71 -9.18 -9.89
N ASP A 93 3.00 -8.84 -9.96
CA ASP A 93 4.08 -9.79 -10.16
C ASP A 93 4.93 -9.86 -8.90
N PHE A 94 5.09 -11.05 -8.35
CA PHE A 94 5.94 -11.29 -7.18
C PHE A 94 7.31 -11.72 -7.67
N ILE A 95 8.32 -10.86 -7.46
CA ILE A 95 9.67 -11.09 -7.98
C ILE A 95 10.70 -11.32 -6.89
N GLY A 96 10.30 -11.21 -5.63
CA GLY A 96 11.14 -11.48 -4.47
C GLY A 96 10.29 -11.80 -3.27
N ALA A 97 10.91 -11.90 -2.11
CA ALA A 97 10.23 -12.24 -0.86
C ALA A 97 10.65 -11.29 0.26
N ALA A 98 9.71 -11.00 1.16
CA ALA A 98 10.00 -10.26 2.38
C ALA A 98 10.01 -11.21 3.56
N LYS A 99 10.97 -11.02 4.47
CA LYS A 99 11.20 -11.85 5.64
C LYS A 99 10.83 -11.10 6.92
N LEU A 100 10.67 -11.84 8.00
CA LEU A 100 10.44 -11.26 9.32
C LEU A 100 11.45 -10.17 9.63
N GLY A 101 10.96 -9.06 10.17
CA GLY A 101 11.79 -7.94 10.59
C GLY A 101 12.09 -6.92 9.51
N GLN A 102 11.85 -7.23 8.23
CA GLN A 102 12.12 -6.28 7.17
C GLN A 102 11.05 -5.19 7.11
N TRP A 103 11.46 -4.01 6.70
CA TRP A 103 10.53 -2.91 6.39
C TRP A 103 9.98 -3.12 4.98
N VAL A 104 8.68 -3.33 4.91
CA VAL A 104 7.99 -3.54 3.63
C VAL A 104 7.22 -2.27 3.30
N ALA A 105 7.53 -1.67 2.15
CA ALA A 105 6.91 -0.43 1.72
C ALA A 105 6.16 -0.64 0.41
N PHE A 106 4.99 -0.02 0.33
CA PHE A 106 4.08 -0.06 -0.82
C PHE A 106 4.03 1.34 -1.39
N ASP A 107 4.80 1.58 -2.45
CA ASP A 107 5.03 2.92 -2.99
C ASP A 107 4.47 3.04 -4.41
N THR A 108 3.45 3.86 -4.54
CA THR A 108 2.83 4.15 -5.84
C THR A 108 3.73 5.10 -6.61
N GLN A 109 4.27 4.62 -7.73
CA GLN A 109 5.22 5.37 -8.55
C GLN A 109 4.55 6.23 -9.61
N TYR A 110 3.33 5.90 -10.00
CA TYR A 110 2.65 6.57 -11.10
C TYR A 110 1.15 6.55 -10.87
N VAL A 111 0.51 7.68 -11.11
CA VAL A 111 -0.95 7.81 -11.06
C VAL A 111 -1.38 8.62 -12.28
N LYS A 112 -2.38 8.12 -12.99
CA LYS A 112 -3.05 8.86 -14.04
C LYS A 112 -4.54 8.90 -13.73
N THR A 113 -5.08 10.09 -13.51
CA THR A 113 -6.50 10.27 -13.21
C THR A 113 -7.26 10.66 -14.47
N GLY A 114 -8.28 9.88 -14.79
CA GLY A 114 -9.24 10.21 -15.83
C GLY A 114 -10.56 10.67 -15.22
N ARG A 115 -11.56 10.87 -16.06
CA ARG A 115 -12.86 11.34 -15.61
C ARG A 115 -13.60 10.27 -14.79
N THR A 116 -13.53 9.01 -15.22
CA THR A 116 -14.23 7.90 -14.58
C THR A 116 -13.29 6.81 -14.08
N LEU A 117 -12.05 6.75 -14.60
CA LEU A 117 -11.08 5.73 -14.25
C LEU A 117 -9.77 6.38 -13.84
N CYS A 118 -9.12 5.77 -12.86
CA CYS A 118 -7.77 6.12 -12.47
C CYS A 118 -6.87 4.90 -12.64
N PHE A 119 -5.61 5.15 -12.99
CA PHE A 119 -4.60 4.12 -13.22
C PHE A 119 -3.44 4.38 -12.26
N ALA A 120 -2.92 3.33 -11.66
CA ALA A 120 -1.78 3.45 -10.76
C ALA A 120 -0.82 2.28 -10.96
N GLN A 121 0.45 2.55 -10.67
CA GLN A 121 1.52 1.55 -10.67
C GLN A 121 2.31 1.72 -9.38
N ALA A 122 2.65 0.60 -8.75
CA ALA A 122 3.37 0.60 -7.48
C ALA A 122 4.49 -0.42 -7.48
N PHE A 123 5.54 -0.11 -6.71
CA PHE A 123 6.55 -1.09 -6.31
C PHE A 123 6.37 -1.42 -4.85
N VAL A 124 6.60 -2.68 -4.52
CA VAL A 124 6.68 -3.14 -3.13
C VAL A 124 8.13 -3.49 -2.86
N THR A 125 8.68 -2.94 -1.80
CA THR A 125 10.08 -3.15 -1.43
C THR A 125 10.20 -3.77 -0.05
N ALA A 126 11.25 -4.55 0.15
CA ALA A 126 11.64 -5.07 1.46
C ALA A 126 13.06 -4.57 1.73
N ASP A 127 13.23 -3.72 2.74
CA ASP A 127 14.50 -3.05 3.04
C ASP A 127 15.11 -2.41 1.79
N GLY A 128 14.25 -1.82 0.93
CA GLY A 128 14.67 -1.12 -0.27
C GLY A 128 14.78 -1.98 -1.54
N ASP A 129 14.77 -3.30 -1.42
CA ASP A 129 14.83 -4.19 -2.59
C ASP A 129 13.41 -4.44 -3.12
N VAL A 130 13.22 -4.30 -4.43
CA VAL A 130 11.93 -4.55 -5.05
C VAL A 130 11.59 -6.03 -4.98
N ILE A 131 10.44 -6.35 -4.37
CA ILE A 131 9.95 -7.72 -4.23
C ILE A 131 8.66 -7.96 -5.01
N ALA A 132 7.97 -6.90 -5.41
CA ALA A 132 6.77 -7.01 -6.23
C ALA A 132 6.55 -5.72 -6.98
N ARG A 133 5.84 -5.83 -8.10
CA ARG A 133 5.31 -4.67 -8.80
C ARG A 133 3.84 -4.91 -9.10
N ALA A 134 3.06 -3.85 -9.06
CA ALA A 134 1.62 -3.95 -9.26
C ALA A 134 1.13 -2.79 -10.11
N ASP A 135 0.05 -3.02 -10.84
CA ASP A 135 -0.72 -1.96 -11.45
C ASP A 135 -2.19 -2.21 -11.21
N ALA A 136 -2.97 -1.14 -11.19
CA ALA A 136 -4.39 -1.24 -10.91
C ALA A 136 -5.18 -0.15 -11.62
N LYS A 137 -6.46 -0.44 -11.81
CA LYS A 137 -7.46 0.49 -12.33
C LYS A 137 -8.56 0.64 -11.30
N PHE A 138 -8.96 1.89 -11.07
CA PHE A 138 -9.99 2.22 -10.10
C PHE A 138 -11.09 3.03 -10.80
N ARG A 139 -12.33 2.75 -10.45
CA ARG A 139 -13.46 3.54 -10.91
C ARG A 139 -13.76 4.62 -9.87
N VAL A 140 -13.92 5.86 -10.35
CA VAL A 140 -14.36 6.98 -9.51
C VAL A 140 -15.87 6.87 -9.31
N THR A 141 -16.30 6.83 -8.04
CA THR A 141 -17.73 6.73 -7.70
C THR A 141 -18.25 7.98 -7.01
#